data_e8bf732cf1400b7278fd1ab59d3957ec
#
_entry.id   e8bf732cf1400b7278fd1ab59d3957ec
#
_cell.length_a   1.000
_cell.length_b   1.000
_cell.length_c   1.000
_cell.angle_alpha   90.00
_cell.angle_beta   90.00
_cell.angle_gamma   90.00
#
_symmetry.space_group_name_H-M   'P 1'
#
loop_
_entity.id
_entity.type
_entity.pdbx_description
1 polymer ?
#
loop_
_entity_poly.entity_id
_entity_poly.type
_entity_poly.pdbx_seq_one_letter_code
_entity_poly.pdbx_strand_id
1 'polypeptide(L)'
;HITLQLIHKTPKDTKMITEKLEKAINYQFNRELFSEYYYLSMASYFNAEGLSGFENFFLVQVEEERFHAMKMYRFLNEKGGRVTLDAIEAPKTEFKSPMEVFQLAFEHEKLVSGLINDLMDLAI
;
A
#
# COMPACT_ATOMS: atom_id res chain seq x y z
N HIS A 1 20.09 -28.61 -2.07
CA HIS A 1 18.63 -28.67 -2.13
C HIS A 1 17.97 -27.35 -1.70
N ILE A 2 16.77 -27.47 -1.11
CA ILE A 2 16.01 -26.30 -0.65
C ILE A 2 16.81 -25.46 0.33
N THR A 3 17.50 -26.08 1.28
CA THR A 3 18.30 -25.37 2.26
C THR A 3 19.42 -24.53 1.60
N LEU A 4 20.11 -25.11 0.62
CA LEU A 4 21.15 -24.37 -0.12
C LEU A 4 20.57 -23.22 -0.92
N GLN A 5 19.38 -23.39 -1.50
CA GLN A 5 18.71 -22.31 -2.22
C GLN A 5 18.32 -21.18 -1.30
N LEU A 6 17.86 -21.49 -0.09
CA LEU A 6 17.44 -20.49 0.88
C LEU A 6 18.60 -19.64 1.42
N ILE A 7 19.77 -20.23 1.55
CA ILE A 7 20.96 -19.52 2.06
C ILE A 7 21.84 -18.93 0.95
N HIS A 8 21.55 -19.25 -0.30
CA HIS A 8 22.30 -18.71 -1.42
C HIS A 8 22.00 -17.23 -1.61
N LYS A 9 23.03 -16.40 -1.60
CA LYS A 9 22.89 -14.97 -1.83
C LYS A 9 23.35 -14.63 -3.23
N THR A 10 22.45 -14.03 -4.00
CA THR A 10 22.81 -13.42 -5.26
C THR A 10 23.29 -12.00 -4.96
N PRO A 11 24.53 -11.65 -5.29
CA PRO A 11 25.01 -10.28 -5.08
C PRO A 11 24.11 -9.31 -5.82
N LYS A 12 23.72 -8.23 -5.15
CA LYS A 12 23.07 -7.14 -5.84
C LYS A 12 24.13 -6.35 -6.58
N ASP A 13 23.83 -6.09 -7.84
CA ASP A 13 24.67 -5.27 -8.71
C ASP A 13 24.62 -3.80 -8.27
N THR A 14 25.09 -2.94 -9.12
CA THR A 14 25.07 -1.51 -8.88
C THR A 14 23.67 -1.02 -8.60
N LYS A 15 23.51 -0.26 -7.52
CA LYS A 15 22.25 0.41 -7.17
C LYS A 15 21.90 1.42 -8.27
N MET A 16 20.72 1.25 -8.86
CA MET A 16 20.27 2.06 -9.99
C MET A 16 19.19 3.08 -9.59
N ILE A 17 19.04 3.32 -8.32
CA ILE A 17 18.03 4.25 -7.79
C ILE A 17 18.72 5.22 -6.82
N THR A 18 18.33 6.48 -6.87
CA THR A 18 18.85 7.49 -5.95
C THR A 18 18.25 7.27 -4.55
N GLU A 19 18.96 7.70 -3.52
CA GLU A 19 18.44 7.61 -2.15
C GLU A 19 17.14 8.40 -1.99
N LYS A 20 17.02 9.54 -2.64
CA LYS A 20 15.83 10.37 -2.58
C LYS A 20 14.62 9.64 -3.15
N LEU A 21 14.77 9.00 -4.30
CA LEU A 21 13.69 8.26 -4.93
C LEU A 21 13.37 6.99 -4.13
N GLU A 22 14.39 6.30 -3.65
CA GLU A 22 14.20 5.12 -2.80
C GLU A 22 13.36 5.44 -1.55
N LYS A 23 13.68 6.55 -0.87
CA LYS A 23 12.91 6.99 0.30
C LYS A 23 11.49 7.34 -0.06
N ALA A 24 11.29 8.03 -1.19
CA ALA A 24 9.95 8.43 -1.64
C ALA A 24 9.10 7.21 -1.98
N ILE A 25 9.65 6.21 -2.65
CA ILE A 25 8.92 5.00 -2.99
C ILE A 25 8.62 4.18 -1.72
N ASN A 26 9.56 4.09 -0.78
CA ASN A 26 9.31 3.43 0.50
C ASN A 26 8.19 4.12 1.27
N TYR A 27 8.16 5.44 1.27
CA TYR A 27 7.06 6.18 1.90
C TYR A 27 5.73 5.81 1.25
N GLN A 28 5.66 5.84 -0.07
CA GLN A 28 4.43 5.50 -0.80
C GLN A 28 4.04 4.04 -0.57
N PHE A 29 5.01 3.13 -0.57
CA PHE A 29 4.78 1.71 -0.28
C PHE A 29 4.08 1.55 1.07
N ASN A 30 4.58 2.22 2.11
CA ASN A 30 3.98 2.15 3.44
C ASN A 30 2.58 2.78 3.46
N ARG A 31 2.35 3.86 2.69
CA ARG A 31 1.01 4.46 2.57
C ARG A 31 0.02 3.54 1.85
N GLU A 32 0.48 2.75 0.88
CA GLU A 32 -0.37 1.75 0.25
C GLU A 32 -0.74 0.64 1.23
N LEU A 33 0.18 0.23 2.10
CA LEU A 33 -0.12 -0.73 3.16
C LEU A 33 -1.15 -0.16 4.14
N PHE A 34 -1.04 1.12 4.47
CA PHE A 34 -2.05 1.79 5.28
C PHE A 34 -3.40 1.82 4.58
N SER A 35 -3.44 2.11 3.28
CA SER A 35 -4.68 2.12 2.51
C SER A 35 -5.38 0.76 2.55
N GLU A 36 -4.60 -0.31 2.38
CA GLU A 36 -5.11 -1.68 2.51
C GLU A 36 -5.74 -1.90 3.88
N TYR A 37 -5.06 -1.50 4.91
CA TYR A 37 -5.50 -1.62 6.30
C TYR A 37 -6.77 -0.81 6.56
N TYR A 38 -6.84 0.41 6.04
CA TYR A 38 -7.98 1.29 6.17
C TYR A 38 -9.23 0.70 5.49
N TYR A 39 -9.07 0.23 4.25
CA TYR A 39 -10.19 -0.37 3.52
C TYR A 39 -10.66 -1.68 4.13
N LEU A 40 -9.75 -2.42 4.76
CA LEU A 40 -10.14 -3.60 5.52
C LEU A 40 -11.02 -3.24 6.72
N SER A 41 -10.68 -2.14 7.41
CA SER A 41 -11.51 -1.61 8.50
C SER A 41 -12.90 -1.20 8.01
N MET A 42 -12.97 -0.56 6.83
CA MET A 42 -14.25 -0.19 6.21
C MET A 42 -15.07 -1.42 5.85
N ALA A 43 -14.43 -2.45 5.29
CA ALA A 43 -15.10 -3.71 5.00
C ALA A 43 -15.69 -4.35 6.26
N SER A 44 -14.94 -4.33 7.36
CA SER A 44 -15.39 -4.86 8.64
C SER A 44 -16.61 -4.12 9.17
N TYR A 45 -16.65 -2.80 9.01
CA TYR A 45 -17.82 -2.01 9.36
C TYR A 45 -19.04 -2.49 8.58
N PHE A 46 -18.93 -2.67 7.28
CA PHE A 46 -20.04 -3.12 6.45
C PHE A 46 -20.49 -4.54 6.79
N ASN A 47 -19.56 -5.42 7.15
CA ASN A 47 -19.93 -6.74 7.65
C ASN A 47 -20.79 -6.64 8.89
N ALA A 48 -20.40 -5.80 9.85
CA ALA A 48 -21.15 -5.59 11.09
C ALA A 48 -22.54 -5.02 10.82
N GLU A 49 -22.68 -4.20 9.77
CA GLU A 49 -23.98 -3.61 9.38
C GLU A 49 -24.81 -4.54 8.51
N GLY A 50 -24.32 -5.72 8.16
CA GLY A 50 -25.04 -6.67 7.31
C GLY A 50 -25.10 -6.27 5.84
N LEU A 51 -24.20 -5.40 5.38
CA LEU A 51 -24.19 -4.87 4.02
C LEU A 51 -23.10 -5.56 3.17
N SER A 52 -23.37 -6.81 2.80
CA SER A 52 -22.37 -7.67 2.16
C SER A 52 -21.86 -7.17 0.81
N GLY A 53 -22.68 -6.47 0.04
CA GLY A 53 -22.25 -5.90 -1.24
C GLY A 53 -21.21 -4.81 -1.06
N PHE A 54 -21.41 -3.93 -0.10
CA PHE A 54 -20.44 -2.88 0.22
C PHE A 54 -19.19 -3.46 0.87
N GLU A 55 -19.36 -4.46 1.72
CA GLU A 55 -18.21 -5.18 2.27
C GLU A 55 -17.33 -5.74 1.16
N ASN A 56 -17.93 -6.43 0.20
CA ASN A 56 -17.18 -7.01 -0.92
C ASN A 56 -16.48 -5.95 -1.75
N PHE A 57 -17.13 -4.81 -1.98
CA PHE A 57 -16.51 -3.68 -2.67
C PHE A 57 -15.18 -3.29 -2.02
N PHE A 58 -15.17 -3.16 -0.69
CA PHE A 58 -13.97 -2.75 0.03
C PHE A 58 -12.94 -3.87 0.12
N LEU A 59 -13.35 -5.14 0.18
CA LEU A 59 -12.41 -6.26 0.13
C LEU A 59 -11.67 -6.30 -1.21
N VAL A 60 -12.32 -5.94 -2.31
CA VAL A 60 -11.66 -5.80 -3.60
C VAL A 60 -10.65 -4.65 -3.58
N GLN A 61 -11.00 -3.53 -2.95
CA GLN A 61 -10.08 -2.40 -2.80
C GLN A 61 -8.85 -2.78 -1.98
N VAL A 62 -9.02 -3.59 -0.94
CA VAL A 62 -7.90 -4.13 -0.14
C VAL A 62 -6.90 -4.86 -1.05
N GLU A 63 -7.39 -5.73 -1.92
CA GLU A 63 -6.54 -6.50 -2.83
C GLU A 63 -5.83 -5.59 -3.84
N GLU A 64 -6.51 -4.56 -4.34
CA GLU A 64 -5.92 -3.60 -5.27
C GLU A 64 -4.78 -2.80 -4.63
N GLU A 65 -4.96 -2.37 -3.38
CA GLU A 65 -3.90 -1.65 -2.66
C GLU A 65 -2.69 -2.58 -2.40
N ARG A 66 -2.94 -3.84 -2.09
CA ARG A 66 -1.87 -4.83 -1.95
C ARG A 66 -1.12 -4.99 -3.27
N PHE A 67 -1.83 -5.05 -4.38
CA PHE A 67 -1.23 -5.17 -5.70
C PHE A 67 -0.31 -3.97 -6.01
N HIS A 68 -0.76 -2.75 -5.68
CA HIS A 68 0.04 -1.53 -5.84
C HIS A 68 1.31 -1.58 -4.98
N ALA A 69 1.16 -1.97 -3.73
CA ALA A 69 2.30 -2.10 -2.82
C ALA A 69 3.32 -3.09 -3.35
N MET A 70 2.87 -4.23 -3.86
CA MET A 70 3.77 -5.26 -4.37
C MET A 70 4.47 -4.85 -5.67
N LYS A 71 3.88 -3.98 -6.47
CA LYS A 71 4.59 -3.39 -7.62
C LYS A 71 5.76 -2.54 -7.17
N MET A 72 5.56 -1.74 -6.13
CA MET A 72 6.63 -0.90 -5.56
C MET A 72 7.72 -1.74 -4.91
N TYR A 73 7.33 -2.80 -4.22
CA TYR A 73 8.24 -3.77 -3.64
C TYR A 73 9.19 -4.34 -4.71
N ARG A 74 8.62 -4.83 -5.81
CA ARG A 74 9.41 -5.41 -6.91
C ARG A 74 10.29 -4.37 -7.58
N PHE A 75 9.77 -3.17 -7.81
CA PHE A 75 10.54 -2.09 -8.43
C PHE A 75 11.79 -1.74 -7.61
N LEU A 76 11.61 -1.54 -6.29
CA LEU A 76 12.73 -1.22 -5.42
C LEU A 76 13.80 -2.31 -5.45
N ASN A 77 13.38 -3.57 -5.38
CA ASN A 77 14.31 -4.68 -5.37
C ASN A 77 15.05 -4.81 -6.71
N GLU A 78 14.36 -4.61 -7.82
CA GLU A 78 14.96 -4.66 -9.16
C GLU A 78 16.00 -3.56 -9.37
N LYS A 79 15.79 -2.40 -8.75
CA LYS A 79 16.70 -1.25 -8.89
C LYS A 79 17.82 -1.25 -7.85
N GLY A 80 17.99 -2.32 -7.12
CA GLY A 80 19.07 -2.43 -6.13
C GLY A 80 18.81 -1.68 -4.84
N GLY A 81 17.60 -1.17 -4.65
CA GLY A 81 17.18 -0.56 -3.39
C GLY A 81 16.70 -1.60 -2.40
N ARG A 82 16.23 -1.11 -1.26
CA ARG A 82 15.67 -1.97 -0.22
C ARG A 82 14.31 -1.46 0.21
N VAL A 83 13.36 -2.38 0.33
CA VAL A 83 12.05 -2.09 0.91
C VAL A 83 12.19 -2.03 2.43
N THR A 84 11.73 -0.94 3.02
CA THR A 84 11.77 -0.73 4.46
C THR A 84 10.34 -0.50 4.96
N LEU A 85 9.90 -1.35 5.88
CA LEU A 85 8.58 -1.22 6.46
C LEU A 85 8.67 -0.36 7.71
N ASP A 86 7.83 0.68 7.76
CA ASP A 86 7.70 1.56 8.90
C ASP A 86 6.42 1.28 9.66
N ALA A 87 6.29 1.86 10.83
CA ALA A 87 5.04 1.80 11.57
C ALA A 87 3.94 2.50 10.76
N ILE A 88 2.78 1.86 10.68
CA ILE A 88 1.58 2.47 10.12
C ILE A 88 0.55 2.59 11.23
N GLU A 89 -0.18 3.70 11.21
CA GLU A 89 -1.14 4.01 12.25
C GLU A 89 -2.36 3.06 12.20
N ALA A 90 -3.04 2.90 13.32
CA ALA A 90 -4.31 2.19 13.34
C ALA A 90 -5.33 3.00 12.55
N PRO A 91 -6.11 2.35 11.67
CA PRO A 91 -7.13 3.07 10.91
C PRO A 91 -8.34 3.38 11.77
N LYS A 92 -9.17 4.32 11.31
CA LYS A 92 -10.48 4.55 11.90
C LYS A 92 -11.31 3.28 11.84
N THR A 93 -12.00 2.94 12.93
CA THR A 93 -12.82 1.73 13.02
C THR A 93 -14.30 2.02 13.18
N GLU A 94 -14.65 3.19 13.71
CA GLU A 94 -16.04 3.58 13.96
C GLU A 94 -16.48 4.59 12.90
N PHE A 95 -17.62 4.32 12.27
CA PHE A 95 -18.19 5.18 11.24
C PHE A 95 -19.65 5.45 11.57
N LYS A 96 -20.13 6.63 11.22
CA LYS A 96 -21.49 7.07 11.55
C LYS A 96 -22.55 6.46 10.61
N SER A 97 -22.16 6.18 9.37
CA SER A 97 -23.08 5.72 8.33
C SER A 97 -22.30 5.16 7.15
N PRO A 98 -22.96 4.36 6.27
CA PRO A 98 -22.35 3.96 5.00
C PRO A 98 -21.88 5.13 4.15
N MET A 99 -22.64 6.23 4.13
CA MET A 99 -22.26 7.43 3.39
C MET A 99 -20.93 8.01 3.87
N GLU A 100 -20.73 8.06 5.18
CA GLU A 100 -19.45 8.54 5.75
C GLU A 100 -18.29 7.69 5.26
N VAL A 101 -18.45 6.37 5.24
CA VAL A 101 -17.40 5.47 4.78
C VAL A 101 -17.00 5.80 3.35
N PHE A 102 -17.98 5.93 2.44
CA PHE A 102 -17.69 6.25 1.04
C PHE A 102 -17.08 7.63 0.87
N GLN A 103 -17.53 8.62 1.65
CA GLN A 103 -16.91 9.95 1.63
C GLN A 103 -15.45 9.92 2.06
N LEU A 104 -15.15 9.20 3.14
CA LEU A 104 -13.78 9.06 3.64
C LEU A 104 -12.90 8.28 2.66
N ALA A 105 -13.45 7.25 2.02
CA ALA A 105 -12.72 6.50 1.00
C ALA A 105 -12.38 7.38 -0.20
N PHE A 106 -13.34 8.19 -0.65
CA PHE A 106 -13.12 9.12 -1.77
C PHE A 106 -12.04 10.15 -1.43
N GLU A 107 -12.08 10.72 -0.24
CA GLU A 107 -11.06 11.68 0.22
C GLU A 107 -9.69 11.01 0.30
N HIS A 108 -9.64 9.78 0.78
CA HIS A 108 -8.40 9.03 0.89
C HIS A 108 -7.80 8.73 -0.49
N GLU A 109 -8.63 8.37 -1.47
CA GLU A 109 -8.17 8.15 -2.85
C GLU A 109 -7.58 9.42 -3.46
N LYS A 110 -8.15 10.59 -3.18
CA LYS A 110 -7.58 11.87 -3.63
C LYS A 110 -6.20 12.10 -3.04
N LEU A 111 -6.02 11.81 -1.76
CA LEU A 111 -4.74 11.95 -1.09
C LEU A 111 -3.70 11.03 -1.69
N VAL A 112 -4.03 9.77 -1.90
CA VAL A 112 -3.13 8.78 -2.49
C VAL A 112 -2.74 9.17 -3.92
N SER A 113 -3.69 9.65 -4.72
CA SER A 113 -3.41 10.13 -6.08
C SER A 113 -2.44 11.32 -6.08
N GLY A 114 -2.60 12.23 -5.13
CA GLY A 114 -1.67 13.35 -4.96
C GLY A 114 -0.25 12.89 -4.65
N LEU A 115 -0.12 11.93 -3.75
CA LEU A 115 1.19 11.36 -3.38
C LEU A 115 1.85 10.67 -4.57
N ILE A 116 1.08 9.95 -5.38
CA ILE A 116 1.59 9.29 -6.58
C ILE A 116 2.07 10.32 -7.60
N ASN A 117 1.32 11.40 -7.80
CA ASN A 117 1.72 12.47 -8.71
C ASN A 117 3.03 13.12 -8.25
N ASP A 118 3.18 13.38 -6.95
CA ASP A 118 4.42 13.94 -6.40
C ASP A 118 5.59 13.00 -6.63
N LEU A 119 5.36 11.70 -6.50
CA LEU A 119 6.38 10.68 -6.75
C LEU A 119 6.80 10.65 -8.22
N MET A 120 5.85 10.79 -9.14
CA MET A 120 6.14 10.85 -10.58
C MET A 120 6.97 12.09 -10.93
N ASP A 121 6.65 13.24 -10.34
CA ASP A 121 7.44 14.46 -10.52
C ASP A 121 8.87 14.26 -10.05
N LEU A 122 9.06 13.55 -8.95
CA LEU A 122 10.38 13.25 -8.41
C LEU A 122 11.18 12.31 -9.31
N ALA A 123 10.49 11.40 -10.02
CA ALA A 123 11.12 10.41 -10.88
C ALA A 123 11.56 10.98 -12.23
N ILE A 124 10.97 12.08 -12.67
CA ILE A 124 11.32 12.76 -13.92
C ILE A 124 12.50 13.69 -13.68
#